data_aa75b635b7a4192a24e7c05086e8c8d2
#
_entry.id   aa75b635b7a4192a24e7c05086e8c8d2
#
_cell.length_a   1.000
_cell.length_b   1.000
_cell.length_c   1.000
_cell.angle_alpha   90.00
_cell.angle_beta   90.00
_cell.angle_gamma   90.00
#
_symmetry.space_group_name_H-M   'P 1'
#
loop_
_entity.id
_entity.type
_entity.pdbx_description
1 polymer ?
#
loop_
_entity_poly.entity_id
_entity_poly.type
_entity_poly.pdbx_seq_one_letter_code
_entity_poly.pdbx_strand_id
1 'polypeptide(L)'
;MMVFALLLFVALLFSDEQDSGFSNIHYGGVNVSVEVLVHKPMVEKYAREYGIEEYVNVLLAIIQVESGGTAEDVMQSSESLGLPPNSLSTEESIKQGVKYFSELLASSERLGTDLESVIQSYNYGGGFLEYVSSRGGKYSFEVAQSFSKEYSGGEKVSYPNPIAITINGGWRYNYGNMFYVALVKQYLVTTEFNDELVQAIMDEALKYEGWTYVYGGASPTTSFDCSGLVQWVYNKAGISLPRVASQQYEATEHIPLSEAKAGDLVFFHSTYDAGSYITHVGIYLDENRMFHAGDPIGYADLTSSYWQQHLVGAGRIKQ
;
A
#
# COMPACT_ATOMS: atom_id res chain seq x y z
N MET A 1 -21.01 31.07 59.64
CA MET A 1 -19.73 31.13 58.90
C MET A 1 -19.69 29.90 58.05
N MET A 2 -20.17 30.00 56.80
CA MET A 2 -20.21 28.90 55.81
C MET A 2 -19.02 29.02 54.89
N VAL A 3 -18.19 27.99 54.86
CA VAL A 3 -17.04 27.88 53.97
C VAL A 3 -17.54 27.25 52.67
N PHE A 4 -17.53 28.02 51.57
CA PHE A 4 -17.76 27.50 50.22
C PHE A 4 -16.50 26.82 49.71
N ALA A 5 -16.56 25.52 49.49
CA ALA A 5 -15.54 24.78 48.76
C ALA A 5 -15.78 24.92 47.24
N LEU A 6 -14.87 25.57 46.56
CA LEU A 6 -14.85 25.73 45.11
C LEU A 6 -14.28 24.43 44.48
N LEU A 7 -15.14 23.58 43.92
CA LEU A 7 -14.74 22.44 43.13
C LEU A 7 -14.37 22.94 41.71
N LEU A 8 -13.08 22.94 41.40
CA LEU A 8 -12.56 23.12 40.05
C LEU A 8 -12.82 21.83 39.25
N PHE A 9 -13.76 21.87 38.33
CA PHE A 9 -13.92 20.85 37.29
C PHE A 9 -12.85 21.12 36.21
N VAL A 10 -11.80 20.34 36.21
CA VAL A 10 -10.87 20.25 35.06
C VAL A 10 -11.54 19.33 34.04
N ALA A 11 -12.18 19.91 33.04
CA ALA A 11 -12.59 19.20 31.84
C ALA A 11 -11.33 18.84 31.05
N LEU A 12 -10.89 17.61 31.17
CA LEU A 12 -9.98 16.99 30.21
C LEU A 12 -10.76 16.87 28.90
N LEU A 13 -10.43 17.75 27.96
CA LEU A 13 -10.79 17.60 26.55
C LEU A 13 -9.97 16.41 26.04
N PHE A 14 -10.56 15.23 26.07
CA PHE A 14 -10.16 14.15 25.18
C PHE A 14 -10.59 14.61 23.79
N SER A 15 -9.64 15.01 22.96
CA SER A 15 -9.81 14.99 21.53
C SER A 15 -9.97 13.51 21.16
N ASP A 16 -11.20 13.09 20.87
CA ASP A 16 -11.44 11.91 20.07
C ASP A 16 -10.76 12.18 18.72
N GLU A 17 -9.55 11.67 18.52
CA GLU A 17 -9.08 11.34 17.20
C GLU A 17 -10.08 10.30 16.70
N GLN A 18 -10.96 10.71 15.81
CA GLN A 18 -11.75 9.78 15.00
C GLN A 18 -10.72 8.93 14.24
N ASP A 19 -10.55 7.70 14.73
CA ASP A 19 -9.91 6.63 14.02
C ASP A 19 -10.65 6.52 12.68
N SER A 20 -10.03 7.06 11.62
CA SER A 20 -10.55 6.95 10.27
C SER A 20 -10.64 5.46 10.00
N GLY A 21 -11.86 4.94 9.77
CA GLY A 21 -12.16 3.52 9.72
C GLY A 21 -11.54 2.74 8.56
N PHE A 22 -10.54 3.29 7.90
CA PHE A 22 -9.62 2.59 7.05
C PHE A 22 -8.64 1.84 7.96
N SER A 23 -8.78 0.51 8.06
CA SER A 23 -7.72 -0.31 8.62
C SER A 23 -6.43 0.08 7.89
N ASN A 24 -5.32 0.29 8.62
CA ASN A 24 -4.01 0.69 8.13
C ASN A 24 -3.36 -0.40 7.25
N ILE A 25 -4.10 -0.96 6.28
CA ILE A 25 -3.57 -1.90 5.30
C ILE A 25 -2.90 -1.06 4.20
N HIS A 26 -1.61 -0.83 4.34
CA HIS A 26 -0.78 -0.29 3.27
C HIS A 26 -0.37 -1.43 2.33
N TYR A 27 -0.74 -1.31 1.08
CA TYR A 27 -0.23 -2.17 0.02
C TYR A 27 1.11 -1.62 -0.44
N GLY A 28 2.18 -2.04 0.24
CA GLY A 28 3.54 -1.54 0.03
C GLY A 28 4.20 -1.98 -1.26
N GLY A 29 3.53 -2.73 -2.12
CA GLY A 29 4.03 -3.14 -3.43
C GLY A 29 2.94 -3.75 -4.30
N VAL A 30 3.23 -3.85 -5.60
CA VAL A 30 2.33 -4.45 -6.58
C VAL A 30 3.12 -5.38 -7.51
N ASN A 31 2.60 -6.59 -7.73
CA ASN A 31 3.18 -7.59 -8.63
C ASN A 31 2.32 -7.70 -9.91
N VAL A 32 2.48 -6.73 -10.79
CA VAL A 32 1.75 -6.62 -12.06
C VAL A 32 2.67 -6.79 -13.26
N SER A 33 2.10 -7.01 -14.43
CA SER A 33 2.84 -7.17 -15.67
C SER A 33 3.55 -5.88 -16.11
N VAL A 34 4.53 -6.02 -17.01
CA VAL A 34 5.25 -4.86 -17.59
C VAL A 34 4.31 -3.96 -18.39
N GLU A 35 3.28 -4.53 -19.01
CA GLU A 35 2.24 -3.80 -19.76
C GLU A 35 1.44 -2.88 -18.85
N VAL A 36 1.26 -3.24 -17.58
CA VAL A 36 0.64 -2.37 -16.58
C VAL A 36 1.63 -1.34 -16.06
N LEU A 37 2.88 -1.75 -15.79
CA LEU A 37 3.90 -0.84 -15.24
C LEU A 37 4.23 0.34 -16.14
N VAL A 38 4.08 0.22 -17.48
CA VAL A 38 4.29 1.35 -18.39
C VAL A 38 3.29 2.50 -18.14
N HIS A 39 2.15 2.22 -17.52
CA HIS A 39 1.15 3.22 -17.17
C HIS A 39 1.40 3.90 -15.80
N LYS A 40 2.31 3.36 -14.98
CA LYS A 40 2.58 3.88 -13.62
C LYS A 40 2.81 5.39 -13.57
N PRO A 41 3.66 6.00 -14.44
CA PRO A 41 3.87 7.47 -14.38
C PRO A 41 2.60 8.28 -14.60
N MET A 42 1.68 7.78 -15.42
CA MET A 42 0.40 8.44 -15.67
C MET A 42 -0.58 8.25 -14.52
N VAL A 43 -0.61 7.06 -13.92
CA VAL A 43 -1.39 6.78 -12.70
C VAL A 43 -0.91 7.68 -11.56
N GLU A 44 0.39 7.78 -11.33
CA GLU A 44 0.98 8.68 -10.32
C GLU A 44 0.65 10.16 -10.54
N LYS A 45 0.68 10.61 -11.82
CA LYS A 45 0.28 11.98 -12.19
C LYS A 45 -1.14 12.28 -11.73
N TYR A 46 -2.09 11.42 -12.06
CA TYR A 46 -3.49 11.64 -11.73
C TYR A 46 -3.82 11.31 -10.26
N ALA A 47 -3.15 10.34 -9.65
CA ALA A 47 -3.26 10.09 -8.21
C ALA A 47 -2.87 11.34 -7.40
N ARG A 48 -1.79 12.03 -7.79
CA ARG A 48 -1.38 13.32 -7.20
C ARG A 48 -2.39 14.44 -7.47
N GLU A 49 -2.96 14.48 -8.69
CA GLU A 49 -3.99 15.49 -9.03
C GLU A 49 -5.23 15.37 -8.13
N TYR A 50 -5.58 14.13 -7.73
CA TYR A 50 -6.75 13.85 -6.90
C TYR A 50 -6.43 13.57 -5.42
N GLY A 51 -5.16 13.66 -5.00
CA GLY A 51 -4.73 13.52 -3.60
C GLY A 51 -4.84 12.09 -3.05
N ILE A 52 -4.56 11.09 -3.89
CA ILE A 52 -4.68 9.66 -3.56
C ILE A 52 -3.42 8.86 -3.93
N GLU A 53 -2.23 9.48 -3.78
CA GLU A 53 -0.94 8.88 -4.16
C GLU A 53 -0.67 7.54 -3.46
N GLU A 54 -1.13 7.39 -2.25
CA GLU A 54 -0.99 6.17 -1.45
C GLU A 54 -1.71 4.96 -2.06
N TYR A 55 -2.66 5.17 -2.99
CA TYR A 55 -3.41 4.11 -3.66
C TYR A 55 -2.86 3.73 -5.04
N VAL A 56 -1.70 4.24 -5.46
CA VAL A 56 -1.11 3.95 -6.79
C VAL A 56 -0.98 2.44 -7.02
N ASN A 57 -0.53 1.68 -6.03
CA ASN A 57 -0.41 0.23 -6.15
C ASN A 57 -1.78 -0.46 -6.34
N VAL A 58 -2.82 0.00 -5.65
CA VAL A 58 -4.19 -0.48 -5.83
C VAL A 58 -4.70 -0.17 -7.23
N LEU A 59 -4.47 1.04 -7.73
CA LEU A 59 -4.88 1.46 -9.08
C LEU A 59 -4.17 0.64 -10.17
N LEU A 60 -2.88 0.33 -10.01
CA LEU A 60 -2.15 -0.56 -10.92
C LEU A 60 -2.70 -2.00 -10.88
N ALA A 61 -3.04 -2.51 -9.69
CA ALA A 61 -3.69 -3.82 -9.57
C ALA A 61 -5.09 -3.84 -10.21
N ILE A 62 -5.83 -2.73 -10.16
CA ILE A 62 -7.10 -2.57 -10.88
C ILE A 62 -6.86 -2.63 -12.39
N ILE A 63 -5.89 -1.88 -12.94
CA ILE A 63 -5.54 -1.96 -14.38
C ILE A 63 -5.21 -3.40 -14.77
N GLN A 64 -4.46 -4.13 -13.92
CA GLN A 64 -4.12 -5.53 -14.19
C GLN A 64 -5.36 -6.41 -14.29
N VAL A 65 -6.36 -6.20 -13.44
CA VAL A 65 -7.61 -6.99 -13.44
C VAL A 65 -8.52 -6.60 -14.59
N GLU A 66 -8.62 -5.31 -14.92
CA GLU A 66 -9.54 -4.81 -15.94
C GLU A 66 -9.08 -5.11 -17.37
N SER A 67 -7.79 -4.96 -17.66
CA SER A 67 -7.29 -5.06 -19.04
C SER A 67 -5.92 -5.71 -19.20
N GLY A 68 -5.23 -6.02 -18.09
CA GLY A 68 -3.82 -6.40 -18.15
C GLY A 68 -2.92 -5.32 -18.74
N GLY A 69 -3.37 -4.08 -18.80
CA GLY A 69 -2.64 -2.93 -19.34
C GLY A 69 -2.60 -2.83 -20.88
N THR A 70 -3.37 -3.65 -21.60
CA THR A 70 -3.27 -3.77 -23.06
C THR A 70 -4.44 -3.17 -23.85
N ALA A 71 -5.57 -2.88 -23.22
CA ALA A 71 -6.70 -2.19 -23.85
C ALA A 71 -6.44 -0.67 -23.96
N GLU A 72 -7.14 0.04 -24.87
CA GLU A 72 -7.13 1.52 -24.87
C GLU A 72 -7.79 2.08 -23.61
N ASP A 73 -8.96 1.57 -23.24
CA ASP A 73 -9.61 1.86 -21.96
C ASP A 73 -9.03 0.94 -20.87
N VAL A 74 -7.79 1.21 -20.47
CA VAL A 74 -7.00 0.33 -19.57
C VAL A 74 -7.61 0.12 -18.19
N MET A 75 -8.38 1.07 -17.69
CA MET A 75 -9.09 1.00 -16.41
C MET A 75 -10.57 0.64 -16.55
N GLN A 76 -11.05 0.37 -17.79
CA GLN A 76 -12.46 0.10 -18.10
C GLN A 76 -13.41 1.13 -17.47
N SER A 77 -13.02 2.40 -17.53
CA SER A 77 -13.68 3.48 -16.81
C SER A 77 -14.76 4.22 -17.60
N SER A 78 -14.98 3.87 -18.88
CA SER A 78 -15.99 4.47 -19.76
C SER A 78 -17.38 4.43 -19.15
N GLU A 79 -17.77 3.30 -18.54
CA GLU A 79 -19.12 3.11 -18.00
C GLU A 79 -19.40 4.06 -16.81
N SER A 80 -18.37 4.49 -16.07
CA SER A 80 -18.52 5.47 -15.00
C SER A 80 -18.98 6.87 -15.50
N LEU A 81 -18.79 7.13 -16.80
CA LEU A 81 -19.27 8.33 -17.51
C LEU A 81 -20.59 8.08 -18.27
N GLY A 82 -21.18 6.88 -18.16
CA GLY A 82 -22.35 6.49 -18.95
C GLY A 82 -22.04 6.26 -20.43
N LEU A 83 -20.78 6.07 -20.79
CA LEU A 83 -20.32 5.77 -22.15
C LEU A 83 -20.34 4.25 -22.40
N PRO A 84 -20.40 3.80 -23.66
CA PRO A 84 -20.19 2.39 -23.98
C PRO A 84 -18.82 1.90 -23.50
N PRO A 85 -18.65 0.60 -23.15
CA PRO A 85 -17.38 0.02 -22.79
C PRO A 85 -16.29 0.27 -23.87
N ASN A 86 -15.04 0.45 -23.43
CA ASN A 86 -13.89 0.71 -24.31
C ASN A 86 -14.00 1.97 -25.20
N SER A 87 -14.64 3.03 -24.68
CA SER A 87 -14.83 4.29 -25.43
C SER A 87 -13.75 5.34 -25.16
N LEU A 88 -12.87 5.13 -24.17
CA LEU A 88 -11.84 6.08 -23.76
C LEU A 88 -10.48 5.69 -24.32
N SER A 89 -9.66 6.69 -24.65
CA SER A 89 -8.23 6.53 -24.86
C SER A 89 -7.53 6.20 -23.53
N THR A 90 -6.30 5.70 -23.59
CA THR A 90 -5.52 5.30 -22.41
C THR A 90 -5.40 6.42 -21.39
N GLU A 91 -5.09 7.65 -21.81
CA GLU A 91 -4.97 8.77 -20.87
C GLU A 91 -6.33 9.16 -20.26
N GLU A 92 -7.39 9.22 -21.07
CA GLU A 92 -8.74 9.51 -20.58
C GLU A 92 -9.22 8.44 -19.62
N SER A 93 -8.94 7.18 -19.92
CA SER A 93 -9.27 6.03 -19.08
C SER A 93 -8.59 6.12 -17.70
N ILE A 94 -7.28 6.34 -17.68
CA ILE A 94 -6.53 6.47 -16.42
C ILE A 94 -7.02 7.68 -15.63
N LYS A 95 -7.17 8.83 -16.28
CA LYS A 95 -7.69 10.04 -15.61
C LYS A 95 -9.05 9.80 -14.98
N GLN A 96 -9.98 9.21 -15.73
CA GLN A 96 -11.34 8.95 -15.26
C GLN A 96 -11.38 7.86 -14.20
N GLY A 97 -10.63 6.77 -14.37
CA GLY A 97 -10.57 5.66 -13.41
C GLY A 97 -9.99 6.10 -12.05
N VAL A 98 -8.92 6.90 -12.07
CA VAL A 98 -8.31 7.46 -10.85
C VAL A 98 -9.27 8.44 -10.17
N LYS A 99 -9.92 9.33 -10.94
CA LYS A 99 -10.95 10.23 -10.43
C LYS A 99 -12.11 9.48 -9.77
N TYR A 100 -12.65 8.48 -10.46
CA TYR A 100 -13.75 7.67 -9.95
C TYR A 100 -13.37 6.95 -8.65
N PHE A 101 -12.15 6.39 -8.59
CA PHE A 101 -11.65 5.77 -7.37
C PHE A 101 -11.54 6.78 -6.21
N SER A 102 -11.08 8.02 -6.47
CA SER A 102 -11.03 9.07 -5.46
C SER A 102 -12.42 9.47 -4.93
N GLU A 103 -13.42 9.50 -5.81
CA GLU A 103 -14.81 9.76 -5.42
C GLU A 103 -15.41 8.63 -4.56
N LEU A 104 -15.03 7.38 -4.84
CA LEU A 104 -15.41 6.22 -4.03
C LEU A 104 -14.72 6.27 -2.64
N LEU A 105 -13.44 6.63 -2.56
CA LEU A 105 -12.73 6.83 -1.30
C LEU A 105 -13.42 7.89 -0.43
N ALA A 106 -13.70 9.07 -0.98
CA ALA A 106 -14.41 10.12 -0.26
C ALA A 106 -15.83 9.71 0.19
N SER A 107 -16.49 8.84 -0.57
CA SER A 107 -17.79 8.29 -0.19
C SER A 107 -17.67 7.24 0.91
N SER A 108 -16.65 6.40 0.84
CA SER A 108 -16.33 5.38 1.84
C SER A 108 -16.03 6.00 3.21
N GLU A 109 -15.23 7.07 3.24
CA GLU A 109 -14.93 7.82 4.46
C GLU A 109 -16.22 8.35 5.13
N ARG A 110 -17.12 8.98 4.35
CA ARG A 110 -18.40 9.48 4.87
C ARG A 110 -19.33 8.38 5.38
N LEU A 111 -19.26 7.19 4.80
CA LEU A 111 -20.12 6.05 5.10
C LEU A 111 -19.53 5.10 6.16
N GLY A 112 -18.27 5.32 6.57
CA GLY A 112 -17.55 4.48 7.52
C GLY A 112 -17.33 3.06 6.99
N THR A 113 -16.94 2.93 5.71
CA THR A 113 -16.63 1.64 5.08
C THR A 113 -15.11 1.48 4.89
N ASP A 114 -14.65 0.28 4.55
CA ASP A 114 -13.23 -0.04 4.39
C ASP A 114 -12.74 0.01 2.93
N LEU A 115 -11.43 -0.11 2.74
CA LEU A 115 -10.81 -0.06 1.42
C LEU A 115 -11.25 -1.19 0.50
N GLU A 116 -11.47 -2.39 1.03
CA GLU A 116 -12.00 -3.50 0.23
C GLU A 116 -13.40 -3.20 -0.32
N SER A 117 -14.22 -2.46 0.43
CA SER A 117 -15.51 -1.96 -0.05
C SER A 117 -15.35 -0.97 -1.19
N VAL A 118 -14.33 -0.10 -1.15
CA VAL A 118 -13.97 0.81 -2.27
C VAL A 118 -13.54 0.02 -3.50
N ILE A 119 -12.63 -0.94 -3.33
CA ILE A 119 -12.16 -1.81 -4.42
C ILE A 119 -13.35 -2.54 -5.06
N GLN A 120 -14.23 -3.16 -4.27
CA GLN A 120 -15.42 -3.83 -4.82
C GLN A 120 -16.36 -2.85 -5.53
N SER A 121 -16.51 -1.63 -5.00
CA SER A 121 -17.36 -0.59 -5.58
C SER A 121 -16.87 -0.07 -6.92
N TYR A 122 -15.57 -0.19 -7.21
CA TYR A 122 -15.04 0.12 -8.53
C TYR A 122 -15.71 -0.73 -9.62
N ASN A 123 -15.98 -2.01 -9.31
CA ASN A 123 -16.65 -2.95 -10.21
C ASN A 123 -18.19 -2.93 -10.09
N TYR A 124 -18.73 -2.71 -8.88
CA TYR A 124 -20.19 -2.76 -8.64
C TYR A 124 -20.88 -1.40 -8.75
N GLY A 125 -20.13 -0.31 -8.78
CA GLY A 125 -20.66 1.03 -8.64
C GLY A 125 -20.79 1.46 -7.17
N GLY A 126 -20.89 2.80 -6.97
CA GLY A 126 -20.89 3.43 -5.63
C GLY A 126 -22.03 3.00 -4.68
N GLY A 127 -23.13 2.49 -5.20
CA GLY A 127 -24.24 1.96 -4.39
C GLY A 127 -23.85 0.79 -3.48
N PHE A 128 -22.73 0.10 -3.78
CA PHE A 128 -22.23 -0.96 -2.92
C PHE A 128 -21.70 -0.42 -1.59
N LEU A 129 -21.16 0.79 -1.54
CA LEU A 129 -20.70 1.41 -0.27
C LEU A 129 -21.86 1.62 0.72
N GLU A 130 -23.01 2.09 0.25
CA GLU A 130 -24.21 2.23 1.08
C GLU A 130 -24.72 0.88 1.57
N TYR A 131 -24.66 -0.14 0.71
CA TYR A 131 -25.06 -1.51 1.03
C TYR A 131 -24.18 -2.08 2.15
N VAL A 132 -22.86 -1.89 2.09
CA VAL A 132 -21.89 -2.32 3.13
C VAL A 132 -22.09 -1.50 4.40
N SER A 133 -22.19 -0.18 4.32
CA SER A 133 -22.39 0.70 5.47
C SER A 133 -23.61 0.28 6.31
N SER A 134 -24.73 -0.04 5.65
CA SER A 134 -25.95 -0.53 6.32
C SER A 134 -25.81 -1.90 7.00
N ARG A 135 -24.69 -2.59 6.79
CA ARG A 135 -24.38 -3.96 7.27
C ARG A 135 -23.12 -4.02 8.16
N GLY A 136 -22.71 -2.90 8.75
CA GLY A 136 -21.59 -2.84 9.68
C GLY A 136 -20.31 -2.25 9.11
N GLY A 137 -20.33 -1.73 7.88
CA GLY A 137 -19.24 -0.95 7.31
C GLY A 137 -18.01 -1.75 6.84
N LYS A 138 -18.04 -3.07 6.92
CA LYS A 138 -16.91 -3.94 6.55
C LYS A 138 -17.24 -4.82 5.35
N TYR A 139 -16.30 -4.87 4.41
CA TYR A 139 -16.36 -5.82 3.30
C TYR A 139 -16.28 -7.27 3.82
N SER A 140 -17.06 -8.14 3.19
CA SER A 140 -16.80 -9.58 3.16
C SER A 140 -17.26 -10.17 1.82
N PHE A 141 -16.73 -11.35 1.49
CA PHE A 141 -17.15 -12.04 0.27
C PHE A 141 -18.66 -12.34 0.27
N GLU A 142 -19.23 -12.66 1.44
CA GLU A 142 -20.66 -12.93 1.61
C GLU A 142 -21.50 -11.67 1.35
N VAL A 143 -21.03 -10.49 1.75
CA VAL A 143 -21.69 -9.21 1.48
C VAL A 143 -21.66 -8.90 -0.02
N ALA A 144 -20.50 -9.07 -0.67
CA ALA A 144 -20.34 -8.89 -2.11
C ALA A 144 -21.21 -9.90 -2.91
N GLN A 145 -21.21 -11.16 -2.48
CA GLN A 145 -22.06 -12.20 -3.10
C GLN A 145 -23.55 -11.89 -2.94
N SER A 146 -23.98 -11.42 -1.78
CA SER A 146 -25.38 -11.07 -1.51
C SER A 146 -25.86 -9.91 -2.38
N PHE A 147 -25.01 -8.88 -2.52
CA PHE A 147 -25.27 -7.75 -3.42
C PHE A 147 -25.43 -8.22 -4.88
N SER A 148 -24.45 -8.97 -5.38
CA SER A 148 -24.50 -9.50 -6.76
C SER A 148 -25.73 -10.40 -6.99
N LYS A 149 -26.10 -11.22 -6.00
CA LYS A 149 -27.32 -12.05 -6.06
C LYS A 149 -28.58 -11.22 -6.16
N GLU A 150 -28.69 -10.16 -5.37
CA GLU A 150 -29.85 -9.27 -5.34
C GLU A 150 -30.03 -8.57 -6.69
N TYR A 151 -28.96 -7.97 -7.22
CA TYR A 151 -28.99 -7.20 -8.46
C TYR A 151 -29.07 -8.06 -9.73
N SER A 152 -28.64 -9.33 -9.67
CA SER A 152 -28.83 -10.29 -10.78
C SER A 152 -30.16 -11.00 -10.77
N GLY A 153 -31.03 -10.78 -9.77
CA GLY A 153 -32.21 -11.60 -9.56
C GLY A 153 -31.89 -13.07 -9.23
N GLY A 154 -30.69 -13.38 -8.80
CA GLY A 154 -30.21 -14.71 -8.48
C GLY A 154 -29.71 -15.53 -9.68
N GLU A 155 -29.62 -14.93 -10.87
CA GLU A 155 -29.06 -15.56 -12.06
C GLU A 155 -27.59 -15.87 -11.88
N LYS A 156 -27.18 -17.10 -12.24
CA LYS A 156 -25.79 -17.57 -12.16
C LYS A 156 -25.21 -17.82 -13.55
N VAL A 157 -23.94 -17.49 -13.71
CA VAL A 157 -23.19 -17.77 -14.94
C VAL A 157 -21.91 -18.53 -14.62
N SER A 158 -21.41 -19.31 -15.58
CA SER A 158 -20.12 -19.99 -15.48
C SER A 158 -18.99 -18.95 -15.39
N TYR A 159 -18.06 -19.17 -14.47
CA TYR A 159 -16.88 -18.32 -14.30
C TYR A 159 -15.67 -19.18 -13.90
N PRO A 160 -15.00 -19.83 -14.88
CA PRO A 160 -13.92 -20.78 -14.63
C PRO A 160 -12.59 -20.09 -14.28
N ASN A 161 -12.62 -19.10 -13.41
CA ASN A 161 -11.45 -18.44 -12.85
C ASN A 161 -10.88 -19.30 -11.70
N PRO A 162 -9.55 -19.46 -11.55
CA PRO A 162 -8.96 -20.28 -10.48
C PRO A 162 -9.45 -19.94 -9.07
N ILE A 163 -9.62 -18.66 -8.76
CA ILE A 163 -10.14 -18.20 -7.44
C ILE A 163 -11.61 -18.70 -7.28
N ALA A 164 -12.44 -18.50 -8.29
CA ALA A 164 -13.85 -18.94 -8.24
C ALA A 164 -13.97 -20.47 -8.18
N ILE A 165 -13.11 -21.19 -8.91
CA ILE A 165 -13.11 -22.67 -8.86
C ILE A 165 -12.81 -23.12 -7.43
N THR A 166 -11.82 -22.52 -6.78
CA THR A 166 -11.44 -22.87 -5.40
C THR A 166 -12.54 -22.53 -4.40
N ILE A 167 -13.21 -21.38 -4.54
CA ILE A 167 -14.18 -20.89 -3.56
C ILE A 167 -15.55 -21.58 -3.73
N ASN A 168 -16.02 -21.74 -4.96
CA ASN A 168 -17.39 -22.19 -5.17
C ASN A 168 -17.63 -23.13 -6.38
N GLY A 169 -16.56 -23.61 -7.01
CA GLY A 169 -16.66 -24.49 -8.18
C GLY A 169 -16.79 -23.77 -9.53
N GLY A 170 -16.47 -22.46 -9.60
CA GLY A 170 -16.30 -21.74 -10.88
C GLY A 170 -17.57 -21.10 -11.44
N TRP A 171 -18.36 -20.45 -10.60
CA TRP A 171 -19.53 -19.68 -11.04
C TRP A 171 -19.59 -18.31 -10.32
N ARG A 172 -20.30 -17.36 -10.89
CA ARG A 172 -20.66 -16.09 -10.25
C ARG A 172 -22.11 -15.72 -10.55
N TYR A 173 -22.68 -14.78 -9.80
CA TYR A 173 -23.93 -14.15 -10.17
C TYR A 173 -23.73 -13.23 -11.37
N ASN A 174 -24.80 -13.08 -12.20
CA ASN A 174 -24.74 -12.30 -13.43
C ASN A 174 -24.91 -10.79 -13.17
N TYR A 175 -24.13 -10.25 -12.22
CA TYR A 175 -24.02 -8.83 -11.95
C TYR A 175 -22.63 -8.54 -11.40
N GLY A 176 -21.85 -7.71 -12.09
CA GLY A 176 -20.46 -7.42 -11.73
C GLY A 176 -19.63 -8.67 -11.45
N ASN A 177 -18.65 -8.57 -10.56
CA ASN A 177 -17.81 -9.70 -10.17
C ASN A 177 -17.62 -9.76 -8.65
N MET A 178 -18.29 -10.70 -7.98
CA MET A 178 -18.21 -10.88 -6.53
C MET A 178 -16.80 -11.31 -6.03
N PHE A 179 -15.91 -11.69 -6.93
CA PHE A 179 -14.53 -12.03 -6.64
C PHE A 179 -13.55 -10.85 -6.83
N TYR A 180 -14.06 -9.66 -7.17
CA TYR A 180 -13.21 -8.56 -7.65
C TYR A 180 -12.13 -8.17 -6.65
N VAL A 181 -12.45 -8.07 -5.35
CA VAL A 181 -11.45 -7.82 -4.30
C VAL A 181 -10.37 -8.89 -4.28
N ALA A 182 -10.72 -10.17 -4.36
CA ALA A 182 -9.74 -11.25 -4.39
C ALA A 182 -8.87 -11.21 -5.64
N LEU A 183 -9.45 -10.82 -6.79
CA LEU A 183 -8.71 -10.64 -8.05
C LEU A 183 -7.72 -9.48 -7.98
N VAL A 184 -8.08 -8.37 -7.36
CA VAL A 184 -7.17 -7.23 -7.17
C VAL A 184 -6.10 -7.56 -6.14
N LYS A 185 -6.49 -8.13 -4.98
CA LYS A 185 -5.58 -8.43 -3.88
C LYS A 185 -4.49 -9.45 -4.24
N GLN A 186 -4.69 -10.35 -5.21
CA GLN A 186 -3.65 -11.29 -5.64
C GLN A 186 -2.41 -10.58 -6.23
N TYR A 187 -2.56 -9.33 -6.67
CA TYR A 187 -1.47 -8.52 -7.21
C TYR A 187 -0.89 -7.55 -6.18
N LEU A 188 -1.54 -7.38 -5.04
CA LEU A 188 -1.09 -6.48 -3.98
C LEU A 188 -0.20 -7.21 -2.98
N VAL A 189 0.91 -6.60 -2.66
CA VAL A 189 1.80 -7.09 -1.60
C VAL A 189 1.39 -6.41 -0.32
N THR A 190 0.72 -7.14 0.56
CA THR A 190 0.40 -6.66 1.91
C THR A 190 1.64 -6.70 2.77
N THR A 191 1.97 -5.59 3.37
CA THR A 191 2.92 -5.51 4.48
C THR A 191 2.14 -5.21 5.76
N GLU A 192 1.42 -6.21 6.28
CA GLU A 192 0.96 -6.15 7.66
C GLU A 192 2.13 -6.49 8.57
N PHE A 193 2.60 -5.53 9.31
CA PHE A 193 3.57 -5.76 10.37
C PHE A 193 2.80 -5.93 11.67
N ASN A 194 2.98 -7.07 12.33
CA ASN A 194 2.38 -7.35 13.65
C ASN A 194 2.99 -6.51 14.79
N ASP A 195 3.93 -5.62 14.47
CA ASP A 195 4.63 -4.73 15.38
C ASP A 195 4.31 -3.28 15.00
N GLU A 196 3.65 -2.55 15.88
CA GLU A 196 3.23 -1.15 15.67
C GLU A 196 4.42 -0.23 15.33
N LEU A 197 5.59 -0.50 15.90
CA LEU A 197 6.80 0.26 15.61
C LEU A 197 7.27 0.05 14.16
N VAL A 198 7.26 -1.20 13.71
CA VAL A 198 7.64 -1.55 12.33
C VAL A 198 6.64 -0.97 11.35
N GLN A 199 5.36 -1.00 11.68
CA GLN A 199 4.32 -0.37 10.88
C GLN A 199 4.57 1.14 10.76
N ALA A 200 4.83 1.85 11.86
CA ALA A 200 5.11 3.29 11.84
C ALA A 200 6.36 3.65 11.01
N ILE A 201 7.42 2.82 11.09
CA ILE A 201 8.63 2.98 10.27
C ILE A 201 8.31 2.85 8.80
N MET A 202 7.53 1.84 8.42
CA MET A 202 7.19 1.58 7.03
C MET A 202 6.16 2.57 6.48
N ASP A 203 5.19 3.01 7.26
CA ASP A 203 4.23 4.06 6.88
C ASP A 203 4.96 5.37 6.51
N GLU A 204 6.03 5.70 7.24
CA GLU A 204 6.87 6.84 6.87
C GLU A 204 7.73 6.56 5.63
N ALA A 205 8.35 5.36 5.54
CA ALA A 205 9.25 5.00 4.45
C ALA A 205 8.54 4.98 3.08
N LEU A 206 7.31 4.46 3.04
CA LEU A 206 6.51 4.31 1.82
C LEU A 206 6.12 5.65 1.18
N LYS A 207 6.09 6.76 1.94
CA LYS A 207 5.88 8.10 1.37
C LYS A 207 6.94 8.50 0.35
N TYR A 208 8.08 7.85 0.38
CA TYR A 208 9.25 8.13 -0.46
C TYR A 208 9.48 7.07 -1.53
N GLU A 209 8.62 6.07 -1.65
CA GLU A 209 8.70 5.07 -2.70
C GLU A 209 8.64 5.71 -4.09
N GLY A 210 9.53 5.26 -4.98
CA GLY A 210 9.68 5.82 -6.33
C GLY A 210 10.51 7.10 -6.43
N TRP A 211 10.96 7.67 -5.31
CA TRP A 211 11.82 8.86 -5.35
C TRP A 211 13.23 8.51 -5.82
N THR A 212 13.87 9.47 -6.50
CA THR A 212 15.24 9.32 -6.95
C THR A 212 16.22 9.31 -5.77
N TYR A 213 17.19 8.39 -5.81
CA TYR A 213 18.31 8.39 -4.88
C TYR A 213 19.16 9.66 -4.99
N VAL A 214 19.49 10.27 -3.85
CA VAL A 214 20.40 11.44 -3.83
C VAL A 214 21.50 11.21 -2.80
N TYR A 215 22.73 11.08 -3.26
CA TYR A 215 23.89 10.92 -2.37
C TYR A 215 24.00 12.08 -1.37
N GLY A 216 24.11 11.76 -0.08
CA GLY A 216 24.10 12.74 1.00
C GLY A 216 22.71 13.25 1.39
N GLY A 217 21.67 12.87 0.70
CA GLY A 217 20.28 13.23 1.02
C GLY A 217 19.80 12.56 2.31
N ALA A 218 19.04 13.30 3.14
CA ALA A 218 18.58 12.83 4.44
C ALA A 218 17.24 13.45 4.88
N SER A 219 16.47 14.02 3.96
CA SER A 219 15.20 14.67 4.27
C SER A 219 14.31 14.73 3.02
N PRO A 220 12.98 14.94 3.17
CA PRO A 220 12.09 15.13 2.02
C PRO A 220 12.47 16.29 1.10
N THR A 221 13.21 17.30 1.62
CA THR A 221 13.64 18.44 0.80
C THR A 221 14.85 18.14 -0.09
N THR A 222 15.60 17.10 0.23
CA THR A 222 16.82 16.69 -0.49
C THR A 222 16.68 15.37 -1.22
N SER A 223 15.60 14.62 -0.99
CA SER A 223 15.54 13.17 -1.16
C SER A 223 16.55 12.45 -0.25
N PHE A 224 16.86 11.18 -0.49
CA PHE A 224 17.57 10.34 0.46
C PHE A 224 18.67 9.52 -0.21
N ASP A 225 19.77 9.30 0.55
CA ASP A 225 20.61 8.12 0.36
C ASP A 225 20.19 6.98 1.31
N CYS A 226 20.84 5.83 1.22
CA CYS A 226 20.46 4.62 1.96
C CYS A 226 20.36 4.84 3.49
N SER A 227 21.39 5.39 4.10
CA SER A 227 21.44 5.65 5.54
C SER A 227 20.66 6.89 5.97
N GLY A 228 20.47 7.85 5.06
CA GLY A 228 19.64 9.03 5.30
C GLY A 228 18.17 8.68 5.36
N LEU A 229 17.69 7.79 4.49
CA LEU A 229 16.32 7.26 4.55
C LEU A 229 16.08 6.52 5.87
N VAL A 230 16.96 5.56 6.20
CA VAL A 230 16.87 4.80 7.46
C VAL A 230 16.88 5.74 8.67
N GLN A 231 17.83 6.69 8.72
CA GLN A 231 17.87 7.67 9.81
C GLN A 231 16.57 8.45 9.94
N TRP A 232 16.00 8.90 8.83
CA TRP A 232 14.81 9.71 8.82
C TRP A 232 13.59 8.93 9.33
N VAL A 233 13.30 7.75 8.75
CA VAL A 233 12.09 7.01 9.08
C VAL A 233 12.12 6.45 10.50
N TYR A 234 13.28 6.00 10.98
CA TYR A 234 13.43 5.58 12.38
C TYR A 234 13.30 6.75 13.35
N ASN A 235 13.80 7.93 13.00
CA ASN A 235 13.63 9.12 13.82
C ASN A 235 12.16 9.51 13.96
N LYS A 236 11.37 9.38 12.89
CA LYS A 236 9.90 9.59 12.94
C LYS A 236 9.19 8.60 13.85
N ALA A 237 9.71 7.40 13.98
CA ALA A 237 9.24 6.38 14.91
C ALA A 237 9.88 6.50 16.33
N GLY A 238 10.59 7.62 16.62
CA GLY A 238 11.19 7.89 17.93
C GLY A 238 12.56 7.25 18.17
N ILE A 239 13.18 6.63 17.16
CA ILE A 239 14.48 5.97 17.26
C ILE A 239 15.55 6.82 16.59
N SER A 240 16.57 7.24 17.37
CA SER A 240 17.70 8.02 16.84
C SER A 240 18.82 7.11 16.34
N LEU A 241 19.19 7.25 15.06
CA LEU A 241 20.27 6.50 14.42
C LEU A 241 21.36 7.45 13.90
N PRO A 242 22.63 7.02 13.83
CA PRO A 242 23.70 7.77 13.19
C PRO A 242 23.43 8.03 11.70
N ARG A 243 24.14 9.02 11.12
CA ARG A 243 23.90 9.46 9.73
C ARG A 243 24.38 8.47 8.67
N VAL A 244 25.48 7.77 8.89
CA VAL A 244 26.11 6.93 7.85
C VAL A 244 25.96 5.44 8.15
N ALA A 245 25.87 4.63 7.10
CA ALA A 245 25.56 3.19 7.20
C ALA A 245 26.55 2.43 8.10
N SER A 246 27.85 2.74 8.05
CA SER A 246 28.85 2.09 8.90
C SER A 246 28.61 2.35 10.39
N GLN A 247 28.23 3.57 10.77
CA GLN A 247 27.91 3.91 12.15
C GLN A 247 26.56 3.33 12.58
N GLN A 248 25.59 3.21 11.66
CA GLN A 248 24.34 2.50 11.94
C GLN A 248 24.60 1.02 12.22
N TYR A 249 25.53 0.40 11.47
CA TYR A 249 25.97 -0.97 11.73
C TYR A 249 26.57 -1.11 13.13
N GLU A 250 27.51 -0.24 13.52
CA GLU A 250 28.10 -0.24 14.85
C GLU A 250 27.09 0.00 15.99
N ALA A 251 26.03 0.77 15.71
CA ALA A 251 24.98 1.08 16.68
C ALA A 251 23.97 -0.06 16.90
N THR A 252 24.01 -1.11 16.08
CA THR A 252 23.10 -2.26 16.18
C THR A 252 23.75 -3.47 16.85
N GLU A 253 22.93 -4.43 17.30
CA GLU A 253 23.35 -5.77 17.63
C GLU A 253 23.42 -6.59 16.33
N HIS A 254 24.60 -7.10 16.00
CA HIS A 254 24.78 -7.87 14.78
C HIS A 254 24.19 -9.28 14.93
N ILE A 255 23.31 -9.65 14.04
CA ILE A 255 22.63 -10.94 14.01
C ILE A 255 22.74 -11.58 12.62
N PRO A 256 22.73 -12.92 12.54
CA PRO A 256 22.58 -13.59 11.25
C PRO A 256 21.29 -13.18 10.55
N LEU A 257 21.28 -13.13 9.20
CA LEU A 257 20.06 -12.80 8.46
C LEU A 257 18.90 -13.76 8.77
N SER A 258 19.20 -15.02 9.07
CA SER A 258 18.20 -16.03 9.45
C SER A 258 17.48 -15.75 10.79
N GLU A 259 17.99 -14.82 11.59
CA GLU A 259 17.37 -14.39 12.86
C GLU A 259 16.74 -13.00 12.73
N ALA A 260 16.86 -12.38 11.55
CA ALA A 260 16.31 -11.05 11.29
C ALA A 260 14.78 -11.08 11.32
N LYS A 261 14.20 -9.99 11.80
CA LYS A 261 12.76 -9.73 11.84
C LYS A 261 12.46 -8.42 11.11
N ALA A 262 11.25 -8.26 10.63
CA ALA A 262 10.81 -7.00 10.07
C ALA A 262 11.16 -5.84 11.00
N GLY A 263 11.73 -4.75 10.44
CA GLY A 263 12.23 -3.60 11.18
C GLY A 263 13.66 -3.74 11.72
N ASP A 264 14.34 -4.89 11.56
CA ASP A 264 15.80 -4.93 11.70
C ASP A 264 16.45 -4.27 10.47
N LEU A 265 17.70 -3.84 10.58
CA LEU A 265 18.45 -3.30 9.45
C LEU A 265 19.23 -4.43 8.75
N VAL A 266 19.35 -4.34 7.45
CA VAL A 266 20.20 -5.25 6.66
C VAL A 266 21.36 -4.45 6.05
N PHE A 267 22.57 -4.97 6.12
CA PHE A 267 23.79 -4.26 5.77
C PHE A 267 24.57 -4.96 4.67
N PHE A 268 25.21 -4.14 3.83
CA PHE A 268 25.97 -4.62 2.69
C PHE A 268 27.33 -3.92 2.57
N HIS A 269 28.29 -4.65 2.02
CA HIS A 269 29.63 -4.15 1.72
C HIS A 269 29.85 -3.94 0.22
N SER A 270 30.82 -3.12 -0.15
CA SER A 270 31.31 -2.99 -1.54
C SER A 270 30.24 -2.73 -2.59
N THR A 271 29.12 -2.09 -2.23
CA THR A 271 28.09 -1.66 -3.21
C THR A 271 28.56 -0.43 -4.01
N TYR A 272 29.52 0.32 -3.47
CA TYR A 272 30.29 1.37 -4.13
C TYR A 272 31.62 1.58 -3.37
N ASP A 273 32.55 2.33 -3.95
CA ASP A 273 33.83 2.65 -3.30
C ASP A 273 33.65 3.79 -2.29
N ALA A 274 33.43 3.44 -1.03
CA ALA A 274 33.17 4.37 0.07
C ALA A 274 34.35 4.57 1.04
N GLY A 275 35.43 3.82 0.87
CA GLY A 275 36.52 3.81 1.85
C GLY A 275 36.14 3.20 3.22
N SER A 276 34.99 2.60 3.36
CA SER A 276 34.50 1.88 4.55
C SER A 276 34.00 0.49 4.18
N TYR A 277 33.99 -0.45 5.15
CA TYR A 277 33.52 -1.81 4.88
C TYR A 277 32.00 -1.84 4.59
N ILE A 278 31.20 -1.21 5.46
CA ILE A 278 29.76 -1.09 5.23
C ILE A 278 29.49 0.09 4.31
N THR A 279 28.84 -0.18 3.18
CA THR A 279 28.57 0.81 2.13
C THR A 279 27.09 1.04 1.89
N HIS A 280 26.22 0.10 2.33
CA HIS A 280 24.78 0.24 2.13
C HIS A 280 23.98 -0.37 3.29
N VAL A 281 22.75 0.13 3.46
CA VAL A 281 21.80 -0.30 4.47
C VAL A 281 20.39 -0.24 3.91
N GLY A 282 19.54 -1.20 4.33
CA GLY A 282 18.11 -1.24 4.08
C GLY A 282 17.34 -1.66 5.32
N ILE A 283 16.03 -1.52 5.29
CA ILE A 283 15.09 -2.01 6.29
C ILE A 283 14.72 -3.43 5.90
N TYR A 284 15.04 -4.41 6.75
CA TYR A 284 14.68 -5.80 6.53
C TYR A 284 13.17 -6.01 6.75
N LEU A 285 12.50 -6.68 5.85
CA LEU A 285 11.08 -6.95 5.91
C LEU A 285 10.76 -8.43 6.10
N ASP A 286 11.37 -9.26 5.29
CA ASP A 286 11.26 -10.71 5.32
C ASP A 286 12.46 -11.38 4.61
N GLU A 287 12.47 -12.71 4.54
CA GLU A 287 13.56 -13.49 3.95
C GLU A 287 13.88 -13.14 2.48
N ASN A 288 12.95 -12.53 1.77
CA ASN A 288 13.08 -12.19 0.36
C ASN A 288 13.21 -10.67 0.12
N ARG A 289 12.84 -9.81 1.08
CA ARG A 289 12.67 -8.39 0.80
C ARG A 289 13.29 -7.46 1.83
N MET A 290 13.80 -6.34 1.32
CA MET A 290 14.10 -5.14 2.09
C MET A 290 13.47 -3.92 1.44
N PHE A 291 13.31 -2.83 2.21
CA PHE A 291 13.02 -1.50 1.69
C PHE A 291 14.27 -0.62 1.86
N HIS A 292 14.69 0.07 0.81
CA HIS A 292 15.91 0.86 0.84
C HIS A 292 15.88 2.07 -0.11
N ALA A 293 16.75 3.03 0.11
CA ALA A 293 17.03 4.01 -0.93
C ALA A 293 17.97 3.38 -1.97
N GLY A 294 17.35 2.80 -2.98
CA GLY A 294 17.93 2.48 -4.29
C GLY A 294 17.64 3.62 -5.26
N ASP A 295 17.77 3.37 -6.57
CA ASP A 295 17.34 4.30 -7.60
C ASP A 295 16.41 3.58 -8.58
N PRO A 296 15.09 3.71 -8.39
CA PRO A 296 14.39 4.51 -7.37
C PRO A 296 14.40 3.89 -5.94
N ILE A 297 14.02 4.71 -4.93
CA ILE A 297 13.74 4.25 -3.56
C ILE A 297 12.60 3.24 -3.60
N GLY A 298 12.72 2.12 -2.91
CA GLY A 298 11.67 1.10 -2.92
C GLY A 298 12.10 -0.26 -2.38
N TYR A 299 11.34 -1.26 -2.76
CA TYR A 299 11.61 -2.66 -2.40
C TYR A 299 12.75 -3.25 -3.24
N ALA A 300 13.53 -4.11 -2.64
CA ALA A 300 14.53 -4.91 -3.33
C ALA A 300 14.46 -6.37 -2.91
N ASP A 301 14.70 -7.26 -3.88
CA ASP A 301 14.77 -8.71 -3.68
C ASP A 301 16.13 -9.09 -3.09
N LEU A 302 16.13 -9.46 -1.80
CA LEU A 302 17.31 -9.92 -1.07
C LEU A 302 17.88 -11.23 -1.62
N THR A 303 17.10 -12.03 -2.33
CA THR A 303 17.55 -13.32 -2.90
C THR A 303 18.34 -13.12 -4.21
N SER A 304 18.34 -11.92 -4.77
CA SER A 304 19.07 -11.61 -5.99
C SER A 304 20.58 -11.81 -5.80
N SER A 305 21.26 -12.26 -6.84
CA SER A 305 22.70 -12.54 -6.80
C SER A 305 23.53 -11.32 -6.40
N TYR A 306 23.10 -10.11 -6.79
CA TYR A 306 23.77 -8.88 -6.42
C TYR A 306 23.76 -8.68 -4.90
N TRP A 307 22.60 -8.70 -4.28
CA TRP A 307 22.49 -8.47 -2.84
C TRP A 307 23.14 -9.59 -2.03
N GLN A 308 23.01 -10.85 -2.48
CA GLN A 308 23.66 -11.98 -1.81
C GLN A 308 25.20 -11.90 -1.84
N GLN A 309 25.80 -11.36 -2.90
CA GLN A 309 27.26 -11.17 -2.99
C GLN A 309 27.78 -10.06 -2.07
N HIS A 310 26.94 -9.09 -1.73
CA HIS A 310 27.32 -7.92 -0.93
C HIS A 310 26.81 -8.00 0.52
N LEU A 311 26.04 -9.02 0.86
CA LEU A 311 25.41 -9.17 2.18
C LEU A 311 26.44 -9.34 3.29
N VAL A 312 26.30 -8.55 4.35
CA VAL A 312 27.07 -8.67 5.60
C VAL A 312 26.24 -9.41 6.66
N GLY A 313 24.97 -9.08 6.80
CA GLY A 313 24.08 -9.62 7.81
C GLY A 313 23.06 -8.57 8.23
N ALA A 314 22.35 -8.86 9.32
CA ALA A 314 21.36 -7.95 9.88
C ALA A 314 21.84 -7.30 11.17
N GLY A 315 21.21 -6.20 11.54
CA GLY A 315 21.47 -5.49 12.79
C GLY A 315 20.19 -5.09 13.48
N ARG A 316 20.01 -5.54 14.70
CA ARG A 316 18.88 -5.19 15.55
C ARG A 316 19.14 -3.93 16.33
N ILE A 317 18.17 -3.03 16.38
CA ILE A 317 18.25 -1.82 17.19
C ILE A 317 18.34 -2.20 18.66
N LYS A 318 19.36 -1.69 19.35
CA LYS A 318 19.49 -1.85 20.81
C LYS A 318 18.45 -0.96 21.49
N GLN A 319 17.54 -1.57 22.24
CA GLN A 319 16.56 -0.86 23.06
C GLN A 319 17.18 -0.32 24.33
#